data_0e8798f0c6101cdf4d5df55517c7cddd
#
_entry.id   0e8798f0c6101cdf4d5df55517c7cddd
#
_cell.length_a   1.000
_cell.length_b   1.000
_cell.length_c   1.000
_cell.angle_alpha   90.00
_cell.angle_beta   90.00
_cell.angle_gamma   90.00
#
_symmetry.space_group_name_H-M   'P 1'
#
loop_
_entity.id
_entity.type
_entity.pdbx_description
1 polymer ?
#
loop_
_entity_poly.entity_id
_entity_poly.type
_entity_poly.pdbx_seq_one_letter_code
_entity_poly.pdbx_strand_id
1 'polypeptide(L)' 'STDSAEQIFQRSCAGCHATDLSGATGPDLRKVGGKYDAADIEEIIKKGRGSMSPGLIQGEDAKKVSEWLAEHK' A
#
# COMPACT_ATOMS: atom_id res chain seq x y z
N SER A 1 -13.01 -6.03 6.11
CA SER A 1 -13.65 -5.02 5.28
C SER A 1 -14.11 -5.63 3.96
N THR A 2 -15.24 -5.16 3.43
CA THR A 2 -15.76 -5.57 2.11
C THR A 2 -15.30 -4.61 1.00
N ASP A 3 -14.55 -3.56 1.36
CA ASP A 3 -14.06 -2.59 0.38
C ASP A 3 -13.03 -3.24 -0.54
N SER A 4 -12.94 -2.74 -1.77
CA SER A 4 -11.90 -3.18 -2.70
C SER A 4 -10.53 -2.64 -2.24
N ALA A 5 -9.45 -3.24 -2.76
CA ALA A 5 -8.10 -2.79 -2.46
C ALA A 5 -7.91 -1.31 -2.82
N GLU A 6 -8.43 -0.89 -3.96
CA GLU A 6 -8.33 0.50 -4.39
C GLU A 6 -9.04 1.44 -3.42
N GLN A 7 -10.23 1.07 -2.95
CA GLN A 7 -10.98 1.88 -1.96
C GLN A 7 -10.20 1.99 -0.65
N ILE A 8 -9.61 0.89 -0.20
CA ILE A 8 -8.81 0.88 1.02
C ILE A 8 -7.58 1.77 0.86
N PHE A 9 -6.91 1.69 -0.29
CA PHE A 9 -5.75 2.52 -0.60
C PHE A 9 -6.13 4.00 -0.57
N GLN A 10 -7.23 4.39 -1.22
CA GLN A 10 -7.66 5.78 -1.27
C GLN A 10 -7.94 6.34 0.13
N ARG A 11 -8.52 5.51 1.00
CA ARG A 11 -8.87 5.93 2.35
C ARG A 11 -7.66 6.01 3.29
N SER A 12 -6.73 5.07 3.17
CA SER A 12 -5.68 4.88 4.18
C SER A 12 -4.27 5.22 3.71
N CYS A 13 -4.01 5.21 2.41
CA CYS A 13 -2.65 5.32 1.86
C CYS A 13 -2.46 6.55 0.98
N ALA A 14 -3.51 7.02 0.33
CA ALA A 14 -3.42 8.09 -0.66
C ALA A 14 -2.95 9.42 -0.08
N GLY A 15 -3.13 9.64 1.22
CA GLY A 15 -2.68 10.86 1.87
C GLY A 15 -1.18 11.09 1.74
N CYS A 16 -0.39 10.00 1.66
CA CYS A 16 1.06 10.09 1.52
C CYS A 16 1.55 9.68 0.13
N HIS A 17 0.80 8.80 -0.56
CA HIS A 17 1.23 8.22 -1.83
C HIS A 17 0.49 8.80 -3.03
N ALA A 18 -0.40 9.76 -2.82
CA ALA A 18 -1.27 10.39 -3.80
C ALA A 18 -2.30 9.41 -4.37
N THR A 19 -3.42 9.95 -4.89
CA THR A 19 -4.53 9.12 -5.38
C THR A 19 -4.16 8.34 -6.64
N ASP A 20 -3.18 8.83 -7.40
CA ASP A 20 -2.70 8.18 -8.63
C ASP A 20 -1.42 7.36 -8.39
N LEU A 21 -1.04 7.13 -7.14
CA LEU A 21 0.17 6.39 -6.73
C LEU A 21 1.48 7.08 -7.09
N SER A 22 1.46 8.33 -7.55
CA SER A 22 2.67 9.02 -8.00
C SER A 22 3.60 9.44 -6.87
N GLY A 23 3.09 9.43 -5.63
CA GLY A 23 3.87 9.83 -4.47
C GLY A 23 3.61 11.27 -4.06
N ALA A 24 3.84 11.53 -2.79
CA ALA A 24 3.75 12.86 -2.20
C ALA A 24 4.72 12.85 -1.02
N THR A 25 4.23 12.76 0.24
CA THR A 25 5.08 12.55 1.41
C THR A 25 5.72 11.16 1.35
N GLY A 26 4.97 10.14 0.87
CA GLY A 26 5.48 8.79 0.66
C GLY A 26 6.00 8.61 -0.77
N PRO A 27 6.70 7.51 -1.05
CA PRO A 27 7.31 7.28 -2.36
C PRO A 27 6.28 6.91 -3.44
N ASP A 28 6.72 7.01 -4.69
CA ASP A 28 5.96 6.61 -5.87
C ASP A 28 5.70 5.10 -5.84
N LEU A 29 4.45 4.71 -6.00
CA LEU A 29 4.03 3.30 -5.97
C LEU A 29 3.56 2.78 -7.32
N ARG A 30 3.66 3.57 -8.40
CA ARG A 30 3.12 3.18 -9.71
C ARG A 30 3.74 1.90 -10.26
N LYS A 31 4.96 1.57 -9.85
CA LYS A 31 5.67 0.37 -10.30
C LYS A 31 6.20 -0.45 -9.13
N VAL A 32 5.56 -0.35 -7.99
CA VAL A 32 6.03 -0.99 -6.76
C VAL A 32 6.07 -2.52 -6.89
N GLY A 33 5.15 -3.11 -7.65
CA GLY A 33 5.11 -4.56 -7.87
C GLY A 33 6.28 -5.10 -8.68
N GLY A 34 6.99 -4.25 -9.39
CA GLY A 34 8.22 -4.65 -10.08
C GLY A 34 9.43 -4.70 -9.15
N LYS A 35 9.31 -4.11 -7.96
CA LYS A 35 10.40 -4.03 -6.98
C LYS A 35 10.15 -4.97 -5.79
N TYR A 36 8.90 -5.11 -5.36
CA TYR A 36 8.51 -5.92 -4.21
C TYR A 36 7.34 -6.83 -4.59
N ASP A 37 7.29 -8.03 -4.02
CA ASP A 37 6.12 -8.90 -4.16
C ASP A 37 5.08 -8.57 -3.07
N ALA A 38 3.91 -9.23 -3.12
CA ALA A 38 2.83 -8.96 -2.19
C ALA A 38 3.24 -9.21 -0.73
N ALA A 39 4.04 -10.24 -0.48
CA ALA A 39 4.49 -10.57 0.88
C ALA A 39 5.39 -9.47 1.44
N ASP A 40 6.28 -8.92 0.61
CA ASP A 40 7.17 -7.83 1.01
C ASP A 40 6.36 -6.57 1.32
N ILE A 41 5.39 -6.26 0.47
CA ILE A 41 4.54 -5.06 0.65
C ILE A 41 3.73 -5.20 1.92
N GLU A 42 3.15 -6.37 2.16
CA GLU A 42 2.36 -6.62 3.36
C GLU A 42 3.20 -6.46 4.62
N GLU A 43 4.44 -6.93 4.60
CA GLU A 43 5.34 -6.78 5.74
C GLU A 43 5.66 -5.29 6.01
N ILE A 44 5.90 -4.51 4.97
CA ILE A 44 6.14 -3.08 5.10
C ILE A 44 4.92 -2.39 5.73
N ILE A 45 3.72 -2.76 5.32
CA ILE A 45 2.48 -2.20 5.88
C ILE A 45 2.37 -2.54 7.37
N LYS A 46 2.67 -3.78 7.75
CA LYS A 46 2.56 -4.23 9.14
C LYS A 46 3.57 -3.57 10.05
N LYS A 47 4.80 -3.40 9.59
CA LYS A 47 5.91 -2.93 10.42
C LYS A 47 6.17 -1.44 10.30
N GLY A 48 5.68 -0.82 9.24
CA GLY A 48 5.99 0.56 8.93
C GLY A 48 7.38 0.71 8.32
N ARG A 49 7.69 1.88 7.79
CA ARG A 49 8.99 2.14 7.18
C ARG A 49 9.20 3.64 7.08
N GLY A 50 10.31 4.14 7.65
CA GLY A 50 10.58 5.56 7.64
C GLY A 50 9.46 6.33 8.35
N SER A 51 8.84 7.29 7.68
CA SER A 51 7.74 8.06 8.26
C SER A 51 6.38 7.36 8.13
N MET A 52 6.33 6.18 7.49
CA MET A 52 5.11 5.39 7.39
C MET A 52 4.86 4.65 8.70
N SER A 53 3.71 4.93 9.34
CA SER A 53 3.35 4.29 10.60
C SER A 53 3.02 2.81 10.38
N PRO A 54 3.34 1.94 11.35
CA PRO A 54 2.97 0.53 11.24
C PRO A 54 1.47 0.35 11.47
N GLY A 55 0.90 -0.66 10.81
CA GLY A 55 -0.47 -1.07 11.08
C GLY A 55 -1.55 -0.11 10.63
N LEU A 56 -1.31 0.72 9.62
CA LEU A 56 -2.33 1.61 9.06
C LEU A 56 -3.55 0.83 8.59
N ILE A 57 -3.34 -0.36 8.04
CA ILE A 57 -4.39 -1.33 7.73
C ILE A 57 -3.90 -2.69 8.21
N GLN A 58 -4.80 -3.62 8.48
CA GLN A 58 -4.47 -4.90 9.09
C GLN A 58 -5.26 -6.04 8.46
N GLY A 59 -4.81 -7.27 8.70
CA GLY A 59 -5.52 -8.48 8.32
C GLY A 59 -5.81 -8.57 6.82
N GLU A 60 -7.06 -8.86 6.49
CA GLU A 60 -7.52 -9.01 5.11
C GLU A 60 -7.29 -7.75 4.27
N ASP A 61 -7.46 -6.58 4.88
CA ASP A 61 -7.29 -5.30 4.17
C ASP A 61 -5.83 -5.11 3.76
N ALA A 62 -4.89 -5.43 4.65
CA ALA A 62 -3.46 -5.35 4.34
C ALA A 62 -3.10 -6.32 3.21
N LYS A 63 -3.67 -7.53 3.25
CA LYS A 63 -3.43 -8.53 2.21
C LYS A 63 -3.98 -8.08 0.87
N LYS A 64 -5.21 -7.56 0.84
CA LYS A 64 -5.84 -7.07 -0.39
C LYS A 64 -5.02 -5.97 -1.05
N VAL A 65 -4.62 -4.97 -0.27
CA VAL A 65 -3.86 -3.84 -0.80
C VAL A 65 -2.48 -4.30 -1.26
N SER A 66 -1.85 -5.20 -0.52
CA SER A 66 -0.53 -5.72 -0.90
C SER A 66 -0.57 -6.46 -2.23
N GLU A 67 -1.58 -7.30 -2.43
CA GLU A 67 -1.75 -8.04 -3.68
C GLU A 67 -2.07 -7.10 -4.85
N TRP A 68 -2.90 -6.10 -4.60
CA TRP A 68 -3.25 -5.10 -5.61
C TRP A 68 -2.03 -4.26 -6.02
N LEU A 69 -1.24 -3.81 -5.04
CA LEU A 69 -0.03 -3.05 -5.33
C LEU A 69 1.02 -3.89 -6.06
N ALA A 70 1.12 -5.18 -5.75
CA ALA A 70 2.06 -6.06 -6.41
C ALA A 70 1.78 -6.24 -7.90
N GLU A 71 0.57 -5.91 -8.34
CA GLU A 71 0.20 -5.94 -9.75
C GLU A 71 0.66 -4.68 -10.51
N HIS A 72 1.10 -3.66 -9.81
CA HIS A 72 1.59 -2.40 -10.40
C HIS A 72 3.08 -2.56 -10.72
N LYS A 73 3.36 -3.07 -11.88
CA LYS A 73 4.72 -3.32 -12.36
C LYS A 73 5.13 -2.33 -13.43
#